data_fa757f965c8b31765314bd9e85435672
#
_entry.id   fa757f965c8b31765314bd9e85435672
#
_cell.length_a   1.000
_cell.length_b   1.000
_cell.length_c   1.000
_cell.angle_alpha   90.00
_cell.angle_beta   90.00
_cell.angle_gamma   90.00
#
_symmetry.space_group_name_H-M   'P 1'
#
loop_
_entity.id
_entity.type
_entity.pdbx_description
1 polymer ?
#
loop_
_entity_poly.entity_id
_entity_poly.type
_entity_poly.pdbx_seq_one_letter_code
_entity_poly.pdbx_strand_id
1 'polypeptide(L)'
;MEPDVSFMTVGAGSSERRIAIRRREGKGPGLVWLGGFSSDMKGTKAQALDDWAAAHGRALLRFDYSGHGESSGDFDAGTIGSWLEETVAVFTTHCHGPQIVVGSSMGGWLALLLVRELVRCHATGRAAPITGLVLIAPAVDFTEELVWKRCPPAVRHDLETKGVWVKPSQYGEAPLRIYRRLIDEGRNHLLFGGLIEAGC
;
A
#
# COMPACT_ATOMS: atom_id res chain seq x y z
N MET A 1 13.23 11.04 17.76
CA MET A 1 13.41 11.90 16.57
C MET A 1 12.85 11.14 15.37
N GLU A 2 12.08 11.79 14.52
CA GLU A 2 11.56 11.18 13.28
C GLU A 2 12.72 10.92 12.31
N PRO A 3 12.76 9.76 11.63
CA PRO A 3 13.80 9.48 10.64
C PRO A 3 13.73 10.44 9.44
N ASP A 4 14.89 10.78 8.88
CA ASP A 4 14.97 11.56 7.65
C ASP A 4 14.33 10.82 6.47
N VAL A 5 13.78 11.59 5.53
CA VAL A 5 13.24 11.03 4.30
C VAL A 5 14.37 10.72 3.31
N SER A 6 14.32 9.53 2.75
CA SER A 6 15.14 9.11 1.61
C SER A 6 14.24 8.76 0.42
N PHE A 7 14.82 8.60 -0.76
CA PHE A 7 14.05 8.32 -1.96
C PHE A 7 14.64 7.15 -2.75
N MET A 8 13.75 6.35 -3.33
CA MET A 8 14.09 5.25 -4.22
C MET A 8 13.32 5.42 -5.53
N THR A 9 13.96 5.14 -6.66
CA THR A 9 13.29 5.11 -7.97
C THR A 9 12.74 3.71 -8.24
N VAL A 10 11.48 3.63 -8.64
CA VAL A 10 10.78 2.42 -9.07
C VAL A 10 10.23 2.62 -10.48
N GLY A 11 10.30 1.58 -11.32
CA GLY A 11 9.94 1.65 -12.73
C GLY A 11 11.06 2.21 -13.60
N ALA A 12 10.77 2.46 -14.87
CA ALA A 12 11.72 3.01 -15.83
C ALA A 12 11.00 3.86 -16.90
N GLY A 13 11.73 4.84 -17.47
CA GLY A 13 11.20 5.70 -18.52
C GLY A 13 9.97 6.48 -18.07
N SER A 14 8.89 6.42 -18.85
CA SER A 14 7.64 7.15 -18.54
C SER A 14 6.89 6.60 -17.32
N SER A 15 7.24 5.41 -16.81
CA SER A 15 6.67 4.81 -15.61
C SER A 15 7.55 5.01 -14.37
N GLU A 16 8.61 5.82 -14.46
CA GLU A 16 9.50 6.09 -13.33
C GLU A 16 8.79 6.89 -12.23
N ARG A 17 8.92 6.43 -11.00
CA ARG A 17 8.33 7.04 -9.81
C ARG A 17 9.37 7.12 -8.70
N ARG A 18 9.46 8.27 -8.03
CA ARG A 18 10.34 8.50 -6.89
C ARG A 18 9.55 8.29 -5.61
N ILE A 19 9.87 7.23 -4.89
CA ILE A 19 9.18 6.76 -3.69
C ILE A 19 9.89 7.30 -2.45
N ALA A 20 9.16 8.03 -1.62
CA ALA A 20 9.63 8.58 -0.35
C ALA A 20 9.60 7.50 0.73
N ILE A 21 10.69 7.36 1.46
CA ILE A 21 10.92 6.28 2.43
C ILE A 21 11.49 6.86 3.72
N ARG A 22 10.98 6.40 4.87
CA ARG A 22 11.56 6.66 6.19
C ARG A 22 11.92 5.33 6.85
N ARG A 23 13.16 5.24 7.32
CA ARG A 23 13.68 4.05 7.98
C ARG A 23 14.14 4.39 9.39
N ARG A 24 13.62 3.66 10.35
CA ARG A 24 14.13 3.63 11.72
C ARG A 24 14.99 2.39 11.88
N GLU A 25 16.22 2.58 12.27
CA GLU A 25 17.10 1.48 12.66
C GLU A 25 16.67 0.90 14.01
N GLY A 26 16.86 -0.41 14.18
CA GLY A 26 16.48 -1.08 15.42
C GLY A 26 16.64 -2.59 15.34
N LYS A 27 16.19 -3.28 16.38
CA LYS A 27 16.23 -4.76 16.47
C LYS A 27 15.07 -5.36 15.66
N GLY A 28 15.32 -6.55 15.10
CA GLY A 28 14.29 -7.36 14.44
C GLY A 28 13.44 -8.21 15.41
N PRO A 29 12.34 -8.82 14.94
CA PRO A 29 11.82 -8.64 13.58
C PRO A 29 11.55 -7.19 13.25
N GLY A 30 11.89 -6.75 12.02
CA GLY A 30 11.58 -5.41 11.55
C GLY A 30 10.08 -5.23 11.33
N LEU A 31 9.61 -3.99 11.37
CA LEU A 31 8.24 -3.63 11.06
C LEU A 31 8.18 -2.95 9.69
N VAL A 32 7.16 -3.24 8.90
CA VAL A 32 6.88 -2.56 7.63
C VAL A 32 5.46 -2.03 7.65
N TRP A 33 5.31 -0.70 7.49
CA TRP A 33 4.00 -0.06 7.43
C TRP A 33 3.52 0.08 5.99
N LEU A 34 2.30 -0.39 5.73
CA LEU A 34 1.58 -0.21 4.47
C LEU A 34 0.32 0.63 4.71
N GLY A 35 0.29 1.83 4.15
CA GLY A 35 -0.78 2.81 4.31
C GLY A 35 -2.07 2.46 3.56
N GLY A 36 -3.15 3.14 3.90
CA GLY A 36 -4.43 3.04 3.21
C GLY A 36 -4.51 3.96 1.98
N PHE A 37 -5.57 3.79 1.20
CA PHE A 37 -5.91 4.65 0.07
C PHE A 37 -6.06 6.10 0.53
N SER A 38 -5.42 7.04 -0.18
CA SER A 38 -5.41 8.47 0.17
C SER A 38 -4.85 8.79 1.57
N SER A 39 -3.90 7.98 2.05
CA SER A 39 -3.20 8.18 3.32
C SER A 39 -1.70 8.25 3.09
N ASP A 40 -0.96 8.91 3.96
CA ASP A 40 0.49 9.02 3.89
C ASP A 40 1.20 8.34 5.08
N MET A 41 2.53 8.22 4.98
CA MET A 41 3.38 7.59 6.00
C MET A 41 3.55 8.44 7.28
N LYS A 42 2.98 9.65 7.32
CA LYS A 42 2.91 10.54 8.50
C LYS A 42 1.54 10.54 9.14
N GLY A 43 0.58 9.79 8.60
CA GLY A 43 -0.75 9.66 9.18
C GLY A 43 -0.74 9.06 10.59
N THR A 44 -1.77 9.33 11.38
CA THR A 44 -1.84 9.03 12.82
C THR A 44 -1.43 7.58 13.18
N LYS A 45 -1.89 6.58 12.40
CA LYS A 45 -1.54 5.17 12.67
C LYS A 45 -0.07 4.87 12.38
N ALA A 46 0.46 5.41 11.29
CA ALA A 46 1.87 5.25 10.93
C ALA A 46 2.77 5.90 11.98
N GLN A 47 2.41 7.09 12.45
CA GLN A 47 3.15 7.81 13.49
C GLN A 47 3.09 7.06 14.84
N ALA A 48 1.92 6.56 15.24
CA ALA A 48 1.79 5.78 16.47
C ALA A 48 2.66 4.50 16.44
N LEU A 49 2.77 3.85 15.27
CA LEU A 49 3.67 2.70 15.10
C LEU A 49 5.15 3.12 15.17
N ASP A 50 5.51 4.29 14.63
CA ASP A 50 6.87 4.82 14.70
C ASP A 50 7.25 5.17 16.14
N ASP A 51 6.37 5.81 16.88
CA ASP A 51 6.59 6.16 18.29
C ASP A 51 6.77 4.89 19.15
N TRP A 52 5.95 3.87 18.87
CA TRP A 52 6.08 2.57 19.54
C TRP A 52 7.41 1.90 19.17
N ALA A 53 7.79 1.89 17.89
CA ALA A 53 9.04 1.30 17.43
C ALA A 53 10.26 2.01 18.06
N ALA A 54 10.21 3.35 18.14
CA ALA A 54 11.23 4.15 18.80
C ALA A 54 11.38 3.78 20.29
N ALA A 55 10.26 3.70 21.01
CA ALA A 55 10.25 3.39 22.45
C ALA A 55 10.76 1.97 22.75
N HIS A 56 10.61 1.03 21.80
CA HIS A 56 10.99 -0.38 21.99
C HIS A 56 12.27 -0.77 21.23
N GLY A 57 12.97 0.18 20.62
CA GLY A 57 14.22 -0.07 19.87
C GLY A 57 14.02 -1.00 18.66
N ARG A 58 12.86 -0.92 18.00
CA ARG A 58 12.50 -1.76 16.85
C ARG A 58 12.80 -1.07 15.53
N ALA A 59 13.26 -1.85 14.56
CA ALA A 59 13.36 -1.37 13.18
C ALA A 59 11.97 -1.15 12.58
N LEU A 60 11.81 -0.06 11.82
CA LEU A 60 10.56 0.24 11.11
C LEU A 60 10.86 0.87 9.76
N LEU A 61 10.20 0.36 8.73
CA LEU A 61 10.15 0.91 7.39
C LEU A 61 8.75 1.49 7.12
N ARG A 62 8.68 2.76 6.70
CA ARG A 62 7.48 3.44 6.23
C ARG A 62 7.77 4.07 4.88
N PHE A 63 6.82 4.09 3.97
CA PHE A 63 6.95 4.77 2.68
C PHE A 63 5.59 5.24 2.18
N ASP A 64 5.61 6.19 1.26
CA ASP A 64 4.44 6.66 0.53
C ASP A 64 4.40 5.99 -0.84
N TYR A 65 3.24 5.50 -1.25
CA TYR A 65 3.03 5.06 -2.64
C TYR A 65 3.10 6.25 -3.59
N SER A 66 3.33 6.01 -4.87
CA SER A 66 3.21 7.08 -5.87
C SER A 66 1.87 7.80 -5.78
N GLY A 67 1.91 9.13 -5.94
CA GLY A 67 0.75 10.00 -5.77
C GLY A 67 0.29 10.21 -4.33
N HIS A 68 0.99 9.67 -3.32
CA HIS A 68 0.72 9.87 -1.90
C HIS A 68 1.86 10.63 -1.23
N GLY A 69 1.54 11.40 -0.21
CA GLY A 69 2.49 12.05 0.69
C GLY A 69 3.65 12.77 0.01
N GLU A 70 4.87 12.31 0.29
CA GLU A 70 6.12 12.89 -0.22
C GLU A 70 6.65 12.20 -1.49
N SER A 71 5.97 11.13 -1.97
CA SER A 71 6.31 10.45 -3.21
C SER A 71 5.87 11.21 -4.44
N SER A 72 6.61 11.02 -5.55
CA SER A 72 6.21 11.58 -6.84
C SER A 72 5.04 10.82 -7.46
N GLY A 73 4.55 11.33 -8.58
CA GLY A 73 3.47 10.71 -9.34
C GLY A 73 2.14 11.42 -9.13
N ASP A 74 1.17 11.00 -9.93
CA ASP A 74 -0.20 11.51 -9.88
C ASP A 74 -1.08 10.46 -9.19
N PHE A 75 -1.74 10.86 -8.10
CA PHE A 75 -2.68 10.01 -7.38
C PHE A 75 -3.79 9.46 -8.29
N ASP A 76 -4.27 10.31 -9.20
CA ASP A 76 -5.32 9.97 -10.15
C ASP A 76 -4.85 8.91 -11.16
N ALA A 77 -3.53 8.74 -11.34
CA ALA A 77 -2.93 7.71 -12.18
C ALA A 77 -2.65 6.39 -11.48
N GLY A 78 -2.73 6.34 -10.16
CA GLY A 78 -2.41 5.18 -9.34
C GLY A 78 -3.32 3.97 -9.57
N THR A 79 -2.73 2.78 -9.43
CA THR A 79 -3.43 1.49 -9.53
C THR A 79 -2.93 0.52 -8.44
N ILE A 80 -3.69 -0.53 -8.18
CA ILE A 80 -3.27 -1.57 -7.22
C ILE A 80 -1.96 -2.21 -7.66
N GLY A 81 -1.80 -2.47 -8.96
CA GLY A 81 -0.58 -3.06 -9.51
C GLY A 81 0.64 -2.15 -9.39
N SER A 82 0.50 -0.83 -9.64
CA SER A 82 1.62 0.11 -9.46
C SER A 82 2.06 0.20 -8.01
N TRP A 83 1.12 0.29 -7.06
CA TRP A 83 1.42 0.35 -5.64
C TRP A 83 1.96 -0.99 -5.10
N LEU A 84 1.54 -2.12 -5.67
CA LEU A 84 2.13 -3.44 -5.37
C LEU A 84 3.58 -3.54 -5.86
N GLU A 85 3.86 -3.10 -7.11
CA GLU A 85 5.21 -3.04 -7.65
C GLU A 85 6.15 -2.24 -6.74
N GLU A 86 5.70 -1.05 -6.31
CA GLU A 86 6.43 -0.19 -5.38
C GLU A 86 6.65 -0.87 -4.03
N THR A 87 5.61 -1.52 -3.49
CA THR A 87 5.68 -2.27 -2.23
C THR A 87 6.72 -3.39 -2.31
N VAL A 88 6.71 -4.18 -3.39
CA VAL A 88 7.69 -5.26 -3.60
C VAL A 88 9.10 -4.68 -3.75
N ALA A 89 9.28 -3.63 -4.54
CA ALA A 89 10.57 -3.00 -4.77
C ALA A 89 11.17 -2.43 -3.48
N VAL A 90 10.37 -1.68 -2.70
CA VAL A 90 10.79 -1.10 -1.42
C VAL A 90 11.11 -2.21 -0.41
N PHE A 91 10.25 -3.21 -0.29
CA PHE A 91 10.45 -4.34 0.63
C PHE A 91 11.74 -5.11 0.30
N THR A 92 11.93 -5.50 -0.94
CA THR A 92 13.10 -6.31 -1.35
C THR A 92 14.41 -5.56 -1.27
N THR A 93 14.38 -4.23 -1.39
CA THR A 93 15.58 -3.39 -1.31
C THR A 93 15.97 -3.05 0.13
N HIS A 94 14.99 -2.79 0.99
CA HIS A 94 15.25 -2.21 2.31
C HIS A 94 15.01 -3.16 3.49
N CYS A 95 14.34 -4.30 3.28
CA CYS A 95 14.09 -5.26 4.36
C CYS A 95 15.12 -6.38 4.38
N HIS A 96 15.72 -6.58 5.55
CA HIS A 96 16.70 -7.64 5.80
C HIS A 96 16.28 -8.44 7.04
N GLY A 97 16.36 -9.78 6.96
CA GLY A 97 15.92 -10.66 8.04
C GLY A 97 14.39 -10.67 8.24
N PRO A 98 13.90 -11.26 9.34
CA PRO A 98 12.47 -11.41 9.59
C PRO A 98 11.72 -10.08 9.69
N GLN A 99 10.54 -9.99 9.04
CA GLN A 99 9.70 -8.81 9.01
C GLN A 99 8.28 -9.13 9.48
N ILE A 100 7.65 -8.17 10.17
CA ILE A 100 6.22 -8.13 10.44
C ILE A 100 5.63 -6.99 9.62
N VAL A 101 4.68 -7.29 8.74
CA VAL A 101 4.02 -6.30 7.90
C VAL A 101 2.73 -5.85 8.57
N VAL A 102 2.58 -4.54 8.75
CA VAL A 102 1.41 -3.88 9.34
C VAL A 102 0.69 -3.12 8.24
N GLY A 103 -0.46 -3.63 7.81
CA GLY A 103 -1.25 -3.05 6.71
C GLY A 103 -2.58 -2.50 7.18
N SER A 104 -2.90 -1.24 6.82
CA SER A 104 -4.18 -0.61 7.16
C SER A 104 -5.03 -0.39 5.91
N SER A 105 -6.31 -0.79 5.96
CA SER A 105 -7.26 -0.62 4.86
C SER A 105 -6.71 -1.21 3.54
N MET A 106 -6.52 -0.43 2.47
CA MET A 106 -5.86 -0.84 1.23
C MET A 106 -4.48 -1.47 1.49
N GLY A 107 -3.70 -0.93 2.44
CA GLY A 107 -2.41 -1.49 2.83
C GLY A 107 -2.52 -2.92 3.38
N GLY A 108 -3.66 -3.30 3.95
CA GLY A 108 -3.94 -4.69 4.32
C GLY A 108 -4.10 -5.61 3.10
N TRP A 109 -4.71 -5.13 2.02
CA TRP A 109 -4.76 -5.86 0.76
C TRP A 109 -3.37 -5.98 0.13
N LEU A 110 -2.63 -4.87 0.05
CA LEU A 110 -1.26 -4.88 -0.47
C LEU A 110 -0.32 -5.77 0.37
N ALA A 111 -0.53 -5.90 1.68
CA ALA A 111 0.22 -6.82 2.54
C ALA A 111 0.01 -8.29 2.11
N LEU A 112 -1.23 -8.69 1.86
CA LEU A 112 -1.55 -10.04 1.37
C LEU A 112 -1.01 -10.28 -0.04
N LEU A 113 -1.10 -9.27 -0.92
CA LEU A 113 -0.53 -9.34 -2.27
C LEU A 113 1.00 -9.42 -2.23
N LEU A 114 1.66 -8.66 -1.35
CA LEU A 114 3.11 -8.74 -1.14
C LEU A 114 3.53 -10.17 -0.76
N VAL A 115 2.85 -10.80 0.20
CA VAL A 115 3.13 -12.20 0.58
C VAL A 115 3.01 -13.11 -0.64
N ARG A 116 1.92 -12.99 -1.41
CA ARG A 116 1.71 -13.78 -2.63
C ARG A 116 2.85 -13.62 -3.64
N GLU A 117 3.30 -12.39 -3.87
CA GLU A 117 4.41 -12.13 -4.80
C GLU A 117 5.74 -12.66 -4.26
N LEU A 118 6.01 -12.51 -2.95
CA LEU A 118 7.23 -13.04 -2.35
C LEU A 118 7.27 -14.57 -2.37
N VAL A 119 6.16 -15.26 -2.13
CA VAL A 119 6.08 -16.72 -2.28
C VAL A 119 6.42 -17.14 -3.70
N ARG A 120 5.92 -16.44 -4.71
CA ARG A 120 6.28 -16.67 -6.12
C ARG A 120 7.76 -16.43 -6.41
N CYS A 121 8.36 -15.41 -5.76
CA CYS A 121 9.76 -15.04 -5.91
C CYS A 121 10.70 -15.89 -5.04
N HIS A 122 10.23 -16.57 -3.98
CA HIS A 122 11.06 -17.40 -3.09
C HIS A 122 11.72 -18.59 -3.82
N ALA A 123 11.22 -18.98 -4.99
CA ALA A 123 11.95 -19.89 -5.89
C ALA A 123 13.34 -19.36 -6.28
N THR A 124 13.66 -18.07 -5.99
CA THR A 124 14.94 -17.42 -6.29
C THR A 124 15.78 -17.05 -5.04
N GLY A 125 15.29 -17.30 -3.81
CA GLY A 125 16.08 -17.20 -2.56
C GLY A 125 16.46 -15.79 -2.09
N ARG A 126 15.79 -14.73 -2.53
CA ARG A 126 16.26 -13.34 -2.34
C ARG A 126 15.46 -12.44 -1.41
N ALA A 127 14.27 -12.81 -0.97
CA ALA A 127 13.44 -11.93 -0.16
C ALA A 127 13.56 -12.19 1.35
N ALA A 128 13.47 -11.13 2.16
CA ALA A 128 13.36 -11.24 3.60
C ALA A 128 12.07 -11.99 3.98
N PRO A 129 12.09 -12.90 4.96
CA PRO A 129 10.88 -13.62 5.34
C PRO A 129 9.88 -12.70 6.06
N ILE A 130 8.61 -12.75 5.66
CA ILE A 130 7.50 -12.19 6.44
C ILE A 130 7.13 -13.25 7.49
N THR A 131 7.26 -12.89 8.76
CA THR A 131 7.00 -13.78 9.91
C THR A 131 5.73 -13.42 10.66
N GLY A 132 5.02 -12.39 10.22
CA GLY A 132 3.74 -12.00 10.79
C GLY A 132 3.06 -10.90 9.97
N LEU A 133 1.72 -10.91 10.04
CA LEU A 133 0.86 -9.87 9.46
C LEU A 133 -0.01 -9.28 10.56
N VAL A 134 -0.07 -7.94 10.61
CA VAL A 134 -1.05 -7.20 11.41
C VAL A 134 -1.94 -6.42 10.45
N LEU A 135 -3.21 -6.79 10.37
CA LEU A 135 -4.16 -6.22 9.42
C LEU A 135 -5.18 -5.35 10.17
N ILE A 136 -5.13 -4.04 9.95
CA ILE A 136 -6.01 -3.06 10.60
C ILE A 136 -7.14 -2.72 9.64
N ALA A 137 -8.35 -3.24 9.90
CA ALA A 137 -9.52 -3.08 9.05
C ALA A 137 -9.19 -3.26 7.55
N PRO A 138 -8.62 -4.41 7.14
CA PRO A 138 -8.13 -4.60 5.78
C PRO A 138 -9.28 -4.50 4.78
N ALA A 139 -9.09 -3.68 3.75
CA ALA A 139 -10.02 -3.50 2.66
C ALA A 139 -9.59 -4.36 1.45
N VAL A 140 -9.62 -5.69 1.63
CA VAL A 140 -9.28 -6.65 0.57
C VAL A 140 -10.26 -6.50 -0.57
N ASP A 141 -9.73 -6.47 -1.81
CA ASP A 141 -10.52 -6.32 -3.04
C ASP A 141 -11.45 -5.10 -3.05
N PHE A 142 -11.07 -4.01 -2.33
CA PHE A 142 -11.99 -2.88 -2.08
C PHE A 142 -12.52 -2.24 -3.36
N THR A 143 -11.76 -2.24 -4.43
CA THR A 143 -12.15 -1.67 -5.72
C THR A 143 -13.38 -2.38 -6.29
N GLU A 144 -13.46 -3.68 -6.15
CA GLU A 144 -14.60 -4.50 -6.58
C GLU A 144 -15.67 -4.58 -5.47
N GLU A 145 -15.28 -4.99 -4.25
CA GLU A 145 -16.23 -5.34 -3.19
C GLU A 145 -16.88 -4.12 -2.52
N LEU A 146 -16.12 -3.04 -2.32
CA LEU A 146 -16.60 -1.87 -1.59
C LEU A 146 -16.99 -0.71 -2.51
N VAL A 147 -16.40 -0.62 -3.70
CA VAL A 147 -16.70 0.44 -4.67
C VAL A 147 -17.65 -0.09 -5.75
N TRP A 148 -17.19 -0.96 -6.64
CA TRP A 148 -17.94 -1.34 -7.83
C TRP A 148 -19.27 -2.05 -7.51
N LYS A 149 -19.24 -3.08 -6.66
CA LYS A 149 -20.45 -3.84 -6.30
C LYS A 149 -21.47 -3.06 -5.49
N ARG A 150 -21.02 -2.05 -4.74
CA ARG A 150 -21.87 -1.27 -3.82
C ARG A 150 -22.23 0.12 -4.32
N CYS A 151 -21.65 0.58 -5.41
CA CYS A 151 -21.96 1.92 -5.92
C CYS A 151 -23.41 2.01 -6.40
N PRO A 152 -24.09 3.13 -6.08
CA PRO A 152 -25.40 3.44 -6.64
C PRO A 152 -25.37 3.49 -8.17
N PRO A 153 -26.53 3.28 -8.86
CA PRO A 153 -26.60 3.33 -10.32
C PRO A 153 -26.05 4.63 -10.93
N ALA A 154 -26.29 5.78 -10.29
CA ALA A 154 -25.75 7.06 -10.75
C ALA A 154 -24.21 7.12 -10.69
N VAL A 155 -23.59 6.59 -9.62
CA VAL A 155 -22.12 6.51 -9.50
C VAL A 155 -21.54 5.55 -10.54
N ARG A 156 -22.22 4.43 -10.79
CA ARG A 156 -21.82 3.48 -11.83
C ARG A 156 -21.84 4.14 -13.20
N HIS A 157 -22.92 4.88 -13.50
CA HIS A 157 -23.04 5.63 -14.74
C HIS A 157 -21.90 6.66 -14.89
N ASP A 158 -21.55 7.41 -13.84
CA ASP A 158 -20.43 8.35 -13.86
C ASP A 158 -19.09 7.64 -14.14
N LEU A 159 -18.83 6.52 -13.47
CA LEU A 159 -17.65 5.71 -13.72
C LEU A 159 -17.57 5.18 -15.15
N GLU A 160 -18.72 4.78 -15.73
CA GLU A 160 -18.79 4.24 -17.10
C GLU A 160 -18.68 5.31 -18.18
N THR A 161 -19.25 6.49 -17.94
CA THR A 161 -19.34 7.56 -18.97
C THR A 161 -18.26 8.63 -18.81
N LYS A 162 -17.91 9.00 -17.57
CA LYS A 162 -16.92 10.04 -17.26
C LYS A 162 -15.57 9.46 -16.86
N GLY A 163 -15.49 8.15 -16.57
CA GLY A 163 -14.29 7.48 -16.12
C GLY A 163 -13.87 7.79 -14.68
N VAL A 164 -14.65 8.61 -13.95
CA VAL A 164 -14.32 9.02 -12.58
C VAL A 164 -15.56 9.22 -11.74
N TRP A 165 -15.52 8.79 -10.50
CA TRP A 165 -16.46 9.15 -9.44
C TRP A 165 -15.80 10.11 -8.46
N VAL A 166 -16.41 11.27 -8.28
CA VAL A 166 -15.98 12.29 -7.31
C VAL A 166 -16.86 12.20 -6.08
N LYS A 167 -16.30 11.67 -4.97
CA LYS A 167 -17.00 11.58 -3.70
C LYS A 167 -16.74 12.85 -2.90
N PRO A 168 -17.79 13.67 -2.61
CA PRO A 168 -17.64 14.86 -1.79
C PRO A 168 -17.08 14.53 -0.41
N SER A 169 -16.13 15.35 0.09
CA SER A 169 -15.71 15.28 1.49
C SER A 169 -16.79 15.88 2.39
N GLN A 170 -17.07 15.22 3.52
CA GLN A 170 -17.99 15.74 4.54
C GLN A 170 -17.33 16.75 5.48
N TYR A 171 -16.01 16.90 5.42
CA TYR A 171 -15.20 17.64 6.40
C TYR A 171 -14.37 18.79 5.79
N GLY A 172 -14.72 19.23 4.58
CA GLY A 172 -14.01 20.35 3.92
C GLY A 172 -12.65 19.99 3.32
N GLU A 173 -12.27 18.73 3.35
CA GLU A 173 -11.08 18.21 2.65
C GLU A 173 -11.34 18.13 1.14
N ALA A 174 -10.29 17.99 0.36
CA ALA A 174 -10.42 17.79 -1.08
C ALA A 174 -11.30 16.54 -1.39
N PRO A 175 -12.16 16.59 -2.41
CA PRO A 175 -13.02 15.47 -2.75
C PRO A 175 -12.18 14.25 -3.16
N LEU A 176 -12.56 13.08 -2.67
CA LEU A 176 -11.93 11.82 -3.05
C LEU A 176 -12.35 11.45 -4.48
N ARG A 177 -11.38 11.20 -5.35
CA ARG A 177 -11.60 10.75 -6.73
C ARG A 177 -11.29 9.27 -6.85
N ILE A 178 -12.21 8.52 -7.42
CA ILE A 178 -12.02 7.11 -7.74
C ILE A 178 -12.18 6.95 -9.26
N TYR A 179 -11.12 6.55 -9.92
CA TYR A 179 -11.08 6.37 -11.35
C TYR A 179 -11.50 4.97 -11.76
N ARG A 180 -12.20 4.84 -12.85
CA ARG A 180 -12.59 3.55 -13.46
C ARG A 180 -11.38 2.65 -13.67
N ARG A 181 -10.25 3.23 -14.08
CA ARG A 181 -8.99 2.51 -14.27
C ARG A 181 -8.51 1.80 -13.01
N LEU A 182 -8.62 2.43 -11.81
CA LEU A 182 -8.26 1.80 -10.54
C LEU A 182 -9.09 0.54 -10.29
N ILE A 183 -10.39 0.59 -10.64
CA ILE A 183 -11.31 -0.54 -10.48
C ILE A 183 -10.97 -1.66 -11.47
N ASP A 184 -10.83 -1.32 -12.75
CA ASP A 184 -10.59 -2.30 -13.81
C ASP A 184 -9.22 -2.97 -13.65
N GLU A 185 -8.18 -2.22 -13.28
CA GLU A 185 -6.87 -2.76 -13.02
C GLU A 185 -6.84 -3.59 -11.73
N GLY A 186 -7.52 -3.13 -10.66
CA GLY A 186 -7.62 -3.85 -9.39
C GLY A 186 -8.19 -5.27 -9.53
N ARG A 187 -8.99 -5.54 -10.57
CA ARG A 187 -9.52 -6.88 -10.87
C ARG A 187 -8.44 -7.92 -11.15
N ASN A 188 -7.25 -7.50 -11.57
CA ASN A 188 -6.11 -8.39 -11.78
C ASN A 188 -5.50 -8.89 -10.46
N HIS A 189 -5.89 -8.31 -9.34
CA HIS A 189 -5.30 -8.52 -8.02
C HIS A 189 -6.27 -9.10 -6.99
N LEU A 190 -7.48 -9.49 -7.39
CA LEU A 190 -8.49 -10.02 -6.49
C LEU A 190 -8.00 -11.27 -5.75
N LEU A 191 -8.35 -11.33 -4.47
CA LEU A 191 -8.02 -12.43 -3.56
C LEU A 191 -9.26 -13.21 -3.10
N PHE A 192 -10.44 -12.57 -3.07
CA PHE A 192 -11.68 -13.26 -2.74
C PHE A 192 -12.10 -14.19 -3.88
N GLY A 193 -12.54 -15.39 -3.54
CA GLY A 193 -12.87 -16.46 -4.50
C GLY A 193 -11.91 -17.64 -4.42
N GLY A 194 -10.87 -17.58 -3.57
CA GLY A 194 -9.93 -18.66 -3.28
C GLY A 194 -9.38 -18.58 -1.86
N LEU A 195 -8.58 -19.56 -1.51
CA LEU A 195 -7.81 -19.55 -0.27
C LEU A 195 -6.76 -18.45 -0.33
N ILE A 196 -6.68 -17.61 0.70
CA ILE A 196 -5.64 -16.62 0.85
C ILE A 196 -4.51 -17.25 1.68
N GLU A 197 -3.45 -17.65 1.01
CA GLU A 197 -2.25 -18.21 1.66
C GLU A 197 -1.41 -17.05 2.22
N ALA A 198 -1.42 -16.89 3.54
CA ALA A 198 -0.69 -15.82 4.21
C ALA A 198 0.82 -16.14 4.38
N GLY A 199 1.23 -17.39 4.26
CA GLY A 199 2.64 -17.80 4.18
C GLY A 199 3.50 -17.54 5.43
N CYS A 200 2.88 -17.22 6.58
CA CYS A 200 3.57 -16.88 7.84
C CYS A 200 2.93 -17.56 9.05
#